data_8a8c8f8429f3b1154752b273c12cf5a2
#
_entry.id   8a8c8f8429f3b1154752b273c12cf5a2
#
_cell.length_a   1.000
_cell.length_b   1.000
_cell.length_c   1.000
_cell.angle_alpha   90.00
_cell.angle_beta   90.00
_cell.angle_gamma   90.00
#
_symmetry.space_group_name_H-M   'P 1'
#
loop_
_entity.id
_entity.type
_entity.pdbx_description
1 polymer ?
#
loop_
_entity_poly.entity_id
_entity_poly.type
_entity_poly.pdbx_seq_one_letter_code
_entity_poly.pdbx_strand_id
1 'polypeptide(L)'
;KISSGDFRNAINLLDIATSCSSDNHVTLELLKTINSKPVFFHDKNEDGHYDVLSAFQKSIRGSDVDAAMHYLARLIEAGDLDSIYRRMSVIAYEDIGLANPSIGPKVMAAISAAELVGLPEARIPLGTVVCEMALSPKSNSAHLALDNALNDIRKGTTGNVPDHIKTSSLTYKYPHDYPNSWVEQQYLPDNLKNKKYYYPKHNKYEDGLNFVNKQMKGQK
;
A
#
# COMPACT_ATOMS: atom_id res chain seq x y z
N LYS A 1 17.18 13.62 -20.51
CA LYS A 1 16.88 14.00 -19.10
C LYS A 1 15.79 15.08 -19.01
N ILE A 2 15.76 16.07 -19.90
CA ILE A 2 14.75 17.16 -19.92
C ILE A 2 13.35 16.63 -20.26
N SER A 3 13.25 15.53 -21.01
CA SER A 3 11.98 14.88 -21.38
C SER A 3 11.48 13.84 -20.37
N SER A 4 12.17 13.66 -19.24
CA SER A 4 11.84 12.67 -18.18
C SER A 4 11.61 11.24 -18.68
N GLY A 5 12.27 10.86 -19.80
CA GLY A 5 12.10 9.53 -20.42
C GLY A 5 10.93 9.42 -21.40
N ASP A 6 10.06 10.42 -21.52
CA ASP A 6 8.97 10.44 -22.48
C ASP A 6 9.50 10.78 -23.87
N PHE A 7 9.39 9.80 -24.78
CA PHE A 7 9.88 9.92 -26.17
C PHE A 7 9.09 10.95 -26.99
N ARG A 8 7.77 11.07 -26.77
CA ARG A 8 6.93 12.05 -27.46
C ARG A 8 7.30 13.47 -27.02
N ASN A 9 7.51 13.65 -25.70
CA ASN A 9 7.94 14.93 -25.14
C ASN A 9 9.34 15.32 -25.64
N ALA A 10 10.24 14.34 -25.78
CA ALA A 10 11.58 14.58 -26.34
C ALA A 10 11.52 15.08 -27.79
N ILE A 11 10.67 14.49 -28.64
CA ILE A 11 10.48 14.89 -30.03
C ILE A 11 9.84 16.29 -30.10
N ASN A 12 8.81 16.56 -29.33
CA ASN A 12 8.15 17.86 -29.31
C ASN A 12 9.10 18.97 -28.84
N LEU A 13 9.94 18.74 -27.83
CA LEU A 13 10.96 19.69 -27.37
C LEU A 13 12.01 19.96 -28.45
N LEU A 14 12.43 18.95 -29.20
CA LEU A 14 13.35 19.08 -30.32
C LEU A 14 12.73 19.89 -31.47
N ASP A 15 11.48 19.63 -31.82
CA ASP A 15 10.74 20.33 -32.86
C ASP A 15 10.57 21.83 -32.54
N ILE A 16 10.18 22.14 -31.29
CA ILE A 16 10.11 23.52 -30.80
C ILE A 16 11.49 24.18 -30.81
N ALA A 17 12.54 23.48 -30.37
CA ALA A 17 13.89 24.01 -30.31
C ALA A 17 14.46 24.30 -31.71
N THR A 18 14.21 23.45 -32.67
CA THR A 18 14.61 23.70 -34.05
C THR A 18 13.85 24.87 -34.67
N SER A 19 12.58 25.03 -34.35
CA SER A 19 11.76 26.15 -34.83
C SER A 19 12.16 27.49 -34.20
N CYS A 20 12.72 27.48 -32.97
CA CYS A 20 13.22 28.67 -32.26
C CYS A 20 14.68 28.99 -32.54
N SER A 21 15.42 28.11 -33.21
CA SER A 21 16.82 28.31 -33.57
C SER A 21 16.94 29.06 -34.90
N SER A 22 17.65 30.18 -34.90
CA SER A 22 17.89 31.01 -36.10
C SER A 22 18.91 30.43 -37.05
N ASP A 23 19.74 29.50 -36.62
CA ASP A 23 20.85 28.89 -37.34
C ASP A 23 20.82 27.39 -37.44
N ASN A 24 19.65 26.77 -37.13
CA ASN A 24 19.46 25.33 -37.05
C ASN A 24 20.36 24.63 -36.01
N HIS A 25 20.92 25.37 -35.06
CA HIS A 25 21.78 24.83 -34.01
C HIS A 25 21.01 24.76 -32.69
N VAL A 26 20.64 23.59 -32.28
CA VAL A 26 19.94 23.39 -30.98
C VAL A 26 20.97 23.26 -29.87
N THR A 27 21.06 24.28 -29.02
CA THR A 27 21.96 24.29 -27.85
C THR A 27 21.25 23.81 -26.59
N LEU A 28 22.02 23.34 -25.60
CA LEU A 28 21.47 22.95 -24.31
C LEU A 28 20.83 24.14 -23.57
N GLU A 29 21.33 25.35 -23.78
CA GLU A 29 20.79 26.59 -23.19
C GLU A 29 19.42 26.91 -23.78
N LEU A 30 19.28 26.81 -25.11
CA LEU A 30 18.01 26.99 -25.78
C LEU A 30 16.96 25.99 -25.27
N LEU A 31 17.32 24.71 -25.12
CA LEU A 31 16.43 23.68 -24.55
C LEU A 31 16.02 23.98 -23.11
N LYS A 32 16.91 24.53 -22.29
CA LYS A 32 16.59 24.95 -20.93
C LYS A 32 15.66 26.16 -20.91
N THR A 33 15.83 27.11 -21.82
CA THR A 33 14.98 28.31 -21.93
C THR A 33 13.57 27.96 -22.39
N ILE A 34 13.44 27.05 -23.36
CA ILE A 34 12.15 26.58 -23.88
C ILE A 34 11.42 25.74 -22.81
N ASN A 35 12.14 24.92 -22.07
CA ASN A 35 11.60 24.13 -20.97
C ASN A 35 11.70 24.88 -19.64
N SER A 36 11.03 26.02 -19.54
CA SER A 36 11.00 26.90 -18.36
C SER A 36 10.20 26.33 -17.16
N LYS A 37 9.79 25.06 -17.21
CA LYS A 37 9.31 24.38 -16.00
C LYS A 37 10.47 24.32 -15.00
N PRO A 38 10.26 24.67 -13.71
CA PRO A 38 11.28 24.45 -12.70
C PRO A 38 11.68 22.98 -12.82
N VAL A 39 12.94 22.74 -13.15
CA VAL A 39 13.53 21.41 -12.99
C VAL A 39 13.49 21.17 -11.49
N PHE A 40 12.46 20.50 -11.01
CA PHE A 40 12.49 19.97 -9.66
C PHE A 40 13.76 19.13 -9.60
N PHE A 41 14.74 19.63 -8.89
CA PHE A 41 15.97 18.91 -8.64
C PHE A 41 15.54 17.58 -7.99
N HIS A 42 15.44 16.52 -8.79
CA HIS A 42 15.77 15.23 -8.29
C HIS A 42 17.24 15.36 -7.89
N ASP A 43 17.44 15.56 -6.60
CA ASP A 43 18.73 15.34 -6.01
C ASP A 43 19.24 14.02 -6.59
N LYS A 44 20.41 14.02 -7.22
CA LYS A 44 20.99 12.85 -7.88
C LYS A 44 21.32 11.71 -6.90
N ASN A 45 20.97 11.89 -5.63
CA ASN A 45 21.10 10.91 -4.58
C ASN A 45 19.79 10.10 -4.50
N GLU A 46 19.89 8.81 -4.71
CA GLU A 46 18.82 7.83 -4.45
C GLU A 46 18.16 8.08 -3.07
N ASP A 47 18.90 8.60 -2.11
CA ASP A 47 18.43 8.96 -0.76
C ASP A 47 17.26 9.96 -0.78
N GLY A 48 17.31 11.03 -1.58
CA GLY A 48 16.23 12.01 -1.66
C GLY A 48 14.90 11.45 -2.20
N HIS A 49 14.97 10.48 -3.12
CA HIS A 49 13.79 9.82 -3.65
C HIS A 49 13.14 8.90 -2.62
N TYR A 50 13.94 8.10 -1.89
CA TYR A 50 13.45 7.25 -0.79
C TYR A 50 12.85 8.08 0.34
N ASP A 51 13.38 9.25 0.61
CA ASP A 51 12.83 10.17 1.61
C ASP A 51 11.44 10.69 1.22
N VAL A 52 11.20 10.99 -0.06
CA VAL A 52 9.87 11.40 -0.56
C VAL A 52 8.87 10.25 -0.45
N LEU A 53 9.24 9.03 -0.83
CA LEU A 53 8.41 7.84 -0.68
C LEU A 53 8.09 7.55 0.80
N SER A 54 9.08 7.71 1.68
CA SER A 54 8.92 7.56 3.13
C SER A 54 7.98 8.63 3.69
N ALA A 55 8.14 9.88 3.26
CA ALA A 55 7.28 11.00 3.68
C ALA A 55 5.83 10.79 3.19
N PHE A 56 5.64 10.33 1.95
CA PHE A 56 4.33 9.99 1.40
C PHE A 56 3.61 8.96 2.28
N GLN A 57 4.26 7.84 2.60
CA GLN A 57 3.70 6.82 3.48
C GLN A 57 3.40 7.38 4.88
N LYS A 58 4.34 8.11 5.47
CA LYS A 58 4.20 8.68 6.82
C LYS A 58 3.06 9.69 6.90
N SER A 59 2.84 10.48 5.85
CA SER A 59 1.73 11.44 5.77
C SER A 59 0.38 10.74 5.76
N ILE A 60 0.22 9.68 4.95
CA ILE A 60 -1.01 8.87 4.93
C ILE A 60 -1.21 8.19 6.29
N ARG A 61 -0.16 7.59 6.85
CA ARG A 61 -0.19 6.95 8.18
C ARG A 61 -0.56 7.95 9.28
N GLY A 62 -0.05 9.18 9.19
CA GLY A 62 -0.33 10.27 10.11
C GLY A 62 -1.67 10.98 9.86
N SER A 63 -2.42 10.56 8.84
CA SER A 63 -3.71 11.17 8.46
C SER A 63 -3.63 12.65 8.05
N ASP A 64 -2.46 13.06 7.51
CA ASP A 64 -2.24 14.38 6.93
C ASP A 64 -2.48 14.33 5.42
N VAL A 65 -3.67 14.75 4.99
CA VAL A 65 -4.09 14.72 3.58
C VAL A 65 -3.27 15.69 2.74
N ASP A 66 -2.99 16.88 3.24
CA ASP A 66 -2.29 17.93 2.48
C ASP A 66 -0.83 17.53 2.24
N ALA A 67 -0.15 16.99 3.26
CA ALA A 67 1.18 16.45 3.10
C ALA A 67 1.20 15.23 2.16
N ALA A 68 0.22 14.31 2.27
CA ALA A 68 0.10 13.17 1.38
C ALA A 68 -0.06 13.61 -0.09
N MET A 69 -0.89 14.61 -0.37
CA MET A 69 -1.07 15.18 -1.71
C MET A 69 0.20 15.85 -2.22
N HIS A 70 0.90 16.59 -1.37
CA HIS A 70 2.15 17.23 -1.74
C HIS A 70 3.21 16.21 -2.17
N TYR A 71 3.41 15.14 -1.38
CA TYR A 71 4.39 14.11 -1.72
C TYR A 71 3.95 13.25 -2.91
N LEU A 72 2.64 12.96 -3.06
CA LEU A 72 2.11 12.32 -4.26
C LEU A 72 2.43 13.15 -5.52
N ALA A 73 2.18 14.45 -5.48
CA ALA A 73 2.46 15.34 -6.61
C ALA A 73 3.95 15.34 -6.98
N ARG A 74 4.86 15.34 -5.97
CA ARG A 74 6.30 15.24 -6.20
C ARG A 74 6.70 13.94 -6.89
N LEU A 75 6.10 12.80 -6.49
CA LEU A 75 6.36 11.49 -7.09
C LEU A 75 5.80 11.40 -8.53
N ILE A 76 4.63 11.99 -8.77
CA ILE A 76 4.03 12.08 -10.13
C ILE A 76 4.90 12.92 -11.06
N GLU A 77 5.36 14.09 -10.62
CA GLU A 77 6.26 14.94 -11.42
C GLU A 77 7.62 14.26 -11.67
N ALA A 78 8.02 13.35 -10.78
CA ALA A 78 9.18 12.50 -10.99
C ALA A 78 8.95 11.38 -12.03
N GLY A 79 7.70 11.09 -12.39
CA GLY A 79 7.33 10.02 -13.31
C GLY A 79 7.42 8.61 -12.69
N ASP A 80 7.59 8.48 -11.38
CA ASP A 80 7.75 7.19 -10.71
C ASP A 80 6.41 6.61 -10.23
N LEU A 81 5.56 6.25 -11.19
CA LEU A 81 4.26 5.64 -10.91
C LEU A 81 4.38 4.26 -10.25
N ASP A 82 5.40 3.48 -10.62
CA ASP A 82 5.61 2.14 -10.06
C ASP A 82 5.82 2.16 -8.55
N SER A 83 6.64 3.10 -8.05
CA SER A 83 6.87 3.25 -6.61
C SER A 83 5.63 3.76 -5.89
N ILE A 84 4.85 4.65 -6.51
CA ILE A 84 3.56 5.10 -5.99
C ILE A 84 2.63 3.89 -5.81
N TYR A 85 2.43 3.07 -6.85
CA TYR A 85 1.53 1.92 -6.85
C TYR A 85 1.90 0.91 -5.77
N ARG A 86 3.19 0.53 -5.71
CA ARG A 86 3.69 -0.38 -4.68
C ARG A 86 3.47 0.18 -3.27
N ARG A 87 3.79 1.45 -3.07
CA ARG A 87 3.65 2.08 -1.75
C ARG A 87 2.21 2.18 -1.30
N MET A 88 1.30 2.58 -2.18
CA MET A 88 -0.14 2.64 -1.89
C MET A 88 -0.69 1.26 -1.54
N SER A 89 -0.29 0.21 -2.28
CA SER A 89 -0.71 -1.16 -2.00
C SER A 89 -0.24 -1.61 -0.61
N VAL A 90 1.01 -1.32 -0.23
CA VAL A 90 1.51 -1.65 1.11
C VAL A 90 0.73 -0.91 2.19
N ILE A 91 0.56 0.42 2.06
CA ILE A 91 -0.14 1.26 3.05
C ILE A 91 -1.58 0.77 3.27
N ALA A 92 -2.27 0.39 2.19
CA ALA A 92 -3.66 -0.07 2.25
C ALA A 92 -3.85 -1.28 3.18
N TYR A 93 -2.88 -2.20 3.22
CA TYR A 93 -2.96 -3.42 4.02
C TYR A 93 -2.14 -3.36 5.32
N GLU A 94 -1.04 -2.60 5.34
CA GLU A 94 -0.17 -2.46 6.51
C GLU A 94 -0.72 -1.46 7.52
N ASP A 95 -1.07 -0.24 7.05
CA ASP A 95 -1.40 0.88 7.93
C ASP A 95 -2.91 1.04 8.14
N ILE A 96 -3.72 0.86 7.08
CA ILE A 96 -5.17 0.99 7.13
C ILE A 96 -5.80 -0.35 7.52
N GLY A 97 -5.46 -1.41 6.80
CA GLY A 97 -5.80 -2.80 7.12
C GLY A 97 -7.27 -3.00 7.50
N LEU A 98 -7.50 -3.62 8.65
CA LEU A 98 -8.85 -3.92 9.13
C LEU A 98 -9.66 -2.70 9.62
N ALA A 99 -9.06 -1.51 9.71
CA ALA A 99 -9.84 -0.32 10.06
C ALA A 99 -10.76 0.15 8.90
N ASN A 100 -10.33 -0.07 7.64
CA ASN A 100 -11.13 0.13 6.44
C ASN A 100 -10.76 -0.91 5.37
N PRO A 101 -11.29 -2.14 5.45
CA PRO A 101 -10.92 -3.22 4.51
C PRO A 101 -11.35 -2.97 3.06
N SER A 102 -12.24 -2.00 2.83
CA SER A 102 -12.64 -1.62 1.47
C SER A 102 -11.55 -0.85 0.71
N ILE A 103 -10.54 -0.34 1.41
CA ILE A 103 -9.52 0.51 0.79
C ILE A 103 -8.58 -0.27 -0.15
N GLY A 104 -8.26 -1.52 0.19
CA GLY A 104 -7.41 -2.36 -0.65
C GLY A 104 -7.93 -2.51 -2.08
N PRO A 105 -9.17 -3.01 -2.29
CA PRO A 105 -9.79 -3.06 -3.61
C PRO A 105 -9.88 -1.70 -4.32
N LYS A 106 -10.16 -0.62 -3.60
CA LYS A 106 -10.21 0.74 -4.17
C LYS A 106 -8.85 1.21 -4.66
N VAL A 107 -7.78 0.92 -3.91
CA VAL A 107 -6.40 1.22 -4.33
C VAL A 107 -6.08 0.48 -5.62
N MET A 108 -6.39 -0.82 -5.70
CA MET A 108 -6.17 -1.60 -6.93
C MET A 108 -6.96 -1.07 -8.12
N ALA A 109 -8.23 -0.69 -7.91
CA ALA A 109 -9.05 -0.07 -8.96
C ALA A 109 -8.49 1.28 -9.42
N ALA A 110 -8.00 2.11 -8.50
CA ALA A 110 -7.39 3.39 -8.83
C ALA A 110 -6.06 3.22 -9.60
N ILE A 111 -5.24 2.23 -9.22
CA ILE A 111 -4.01 1.87 -9.94
C ILE A 111 -4.36 1.44 -11.38
N SER A 112 -5.30 0.51 -11.54
CA SER A 112 -5.73 0.04 -12.87
C SER A 112 -6.28 1.17 -13.74
N ALA A 113 -7.06 2.09 -13.15
CA ALA A 113 -7.54 3.28 -13.86
C ALA A 113 -6.39 4.21 -14.27
N ALA A 114 -5.40 4.42 -13.37
CA ALA A 114 -4.24 5.25 -13.65
C ALA A 114 -3.36 4.66 -14.76
N GLU A 115 -3.16 3.34 -14.79
CA GLU A 115 -2.45 2.63 -15.86
C GLU A 115 -3.19 2.73 -17.20
N LEU A 116 -4.52 2.64 -17.18
CA LEU A 116 -5.34 2.73 -18.39
C LEU A 116 -5.27 4.10 -19.07
N VAL A 117 -5.33 5.18 -18.26
CA VAL A 117 -5.39 6.55 -18.80
C VAL A 117 -4.01 7.18 -19.01
N GLY A 118 -3.02 6.77 -18.22
CA GLY A 118 -1.68 7.34 -18.26
C GLY A 118 -1.60 8.79 -17.73
N LEU A 119 -0.38 9.36 -17.72
CA LEU A 119 -0.18 10.77 -17.39
C LEU A 119 -0.59 11.68 -18.58
N PRO A 120 -1.19 12.84 -18.32
CA PRO A 120 -1.35 13.49 -17.01
C PRO A 120 -2.61 13.07 -16.22
N GLU A 121 -3.54 12.31 -16.80
CA GLU A 121 -4.84 11.98 -16.20
C GLU A 121 -4.75 10.99 -15.04
N ALA A 122 -3.72 10.16 -14.98
CA ALA A 122 -3.46 9.20 -13.89
C ALA A 122 -3.49 9.84 -12.50
N ARG A 123 -3.16 11.14 -12.40
CA ARG A 123 -3.23 11.90 -11.13
C ARG A 123 -4.63 11.95 -10.52
N ILE A 124 -5.69 11.83 -11.34
CA ILE A 124 -7.08 11.97 -10.88
C ILE A 124 -7.50 10.77 -10.01
N PRO A 125 -7.45 9.50 -10.51
CA PRO A 125 -7.78 8.35 -9.67
C PRO A 125 -6.82 8.20 -8.49
N LEU A 126 -5.52 8.48 -8.67
CA LEU A 126 -4.54 8.40 -7.59
C LEU A 126 -4.82 9.42 -6.49
N GLY A 127 -5.07 10.68 -6.82
CA GLY A 127 -5.40 11.71 -5.85
C GLY A 127 -6.67 11.38 -5.06
N THR A 128 -7.71 10.90 -5.75
CA THR A 128 -8.98 10.52 -5.12
C THR A 128 -8.78 9.44 -4.06
N VAL A 129 -8.08 8.35 -4.39
CA VAL A 129 -7.90 7.25 -3.44
C VAL A 129 -6.92 7.59 -2.33
N VAL A 130 -5.89 8.41 -2.59
CA VAL A 130 -4.94 8.86 -1.55
C VAL A 130 -5.64 9.76 -0.51
N CYS A 131 -6.59 10.62 -0.92
CA CYS A 131 -7.44 11.34 0.03
C CYS A 131 -8.19 10.38 0.95
N GLU A 132 -8.85 9.35 0.41
CA GLU A 132 -9.58 8.37 1.21
C GLU A 132 -8.62 7.57 2.12
N MET A 133 -7.44 7.19 1.62
CA MET A 133 -6.42 6.51 2.41
C MET A 133 -5.96 7.35 3.62
N ALA A 134 -5.67 8.63 3.40
CA ALA A 134 -5.24 9.52 4.47
C ALA A 134 -6.33 9.74 5.51
N LEU A 135 -7.59 9.89 5.08
CA LEU A 135 -8.75 10.09 5.96
C LEU A 135 -9.27 8.80 6.62
N SER A 136 -8.87 7.63 6.13
CA SER A 136 -9.28 6.35 6.72
C SER A 136 -8.72 6.18 8.14
N PRO A 137 -9.46 5.54 9.06
CA PRO A 137 -8.88 5.08 10.31
C PRO A 137 -7.74 4.09 10.03
N LYS A 138 -6.83 3.93 10.99
CA LYS A 138 -5.61 3.13 10.83
C LYS A 138 -5.61 1.93 11.77
N SER A 139 -5.25 0.75 11.25
CA SER A 139 -5.00 -0.44 12.04
C SER A 139 -3.96 -1.34 11.40
N ASN A 140 -2.87 -1.55 12.07
CA ASN A 140 -1.84 -2.51 11.70
C ASN A 140 -1.96 -3.84 12.46
N SER A 141 -3.12 -4.13 13.06
CA SER A 141 -3.35 -5.32 13.89
C SER A 141 -3.06 -6.64 13.17
N ALA A 142 -3.52 -6.78 11.92
CA ALA A 142 -3.32 -7.98 11.12
C ALA A 142 -1.85 -8.14 10.69
N HIS A 143 -1.20 -7.05 10.27
CA HIS A 143 0.23 -7.04 9.93
C HIS A 143 1.08 -7.47 11.14
N LEU A 144 0.89 -6.84 12.31
CA LEU A 144 1.61 -7.19 13.52
C LEU A 144 1.35 -8.63 13.98
N ALA A 145 0.14 -9.17 13.77
CA ALA A 145 -0.18 -10.55 14.09
C ALA A 145 0.68 -11.53 13.28
N LEU A 146 0.80 -11.29 11.99
CA LEU A 146 1.65 -12.13 11.12
C LEU A 146 3.13 -11.97 11.45
N ASP A 147 3.60 -10.75 11.68
CA ASP A 147 5.01 -10.49 12.04
C ASP A 147 5.41 -11.17 13.35
N ASN A 148 4.53 -11.14 14.36
CA ASN A 148 4.75 -11.84 15.62
C ASN A 148 4.84 -13.36 15.42
N ALA A 149 3.98 -13.94 14.56
CA ALA A 149 4.03 -15.36 14.23
C ALA A 149 5.32 -15.71 13.46
N LEU A 150 5.71 -14.91 12.47
CA LEU A 150 6.97 -15.07 11.73
C LEU A 150 8.20 -14.99 12.65
N ASN A 151 8.16 -14.07 13.62
CA ASN A 151 9.26 -13.91 14.57
C ASN A 151 9.40 -15.14 15.48
N ASP A 152 8.30 -15.75 15.94
CA ASP A 152 8.34 -17.00 16.70
C ASP A 152 8.94 -18.15 15.86
N ILE A 153 8.53 -18.28 14.60
CA ILE A 153 9.06 -19.30 13.67
C ILE A 153 10.57 -19.09 13.45
N ARG A 154 11.00 -17.86 13.21
CA ARG A 154 12.44 -17.53 13.02
C ARG A 154 13.29 -17.82 14.25
N LYS A 155 12.68 -17.79 15.44
CA LYS A 155 13.32 -18.20 16.71
C LYS A 155 13.27 -19.71 16.97
N GLY A 156 12.75 -20.48 16.03
CA GLY A 156 12.63 -21.94 16.15
C GLY A 156 11.40 -22.42 16.94
N THR A 157 10.48 -21.52 17.27
CA THR A 157 9.26 -21.86 18.02
C THR A 157 8.14 -22.19 17.03
N THR A 158 8.14 -23.40 16.45
CA THR A 158 7.15 -23.83 15.46
C THR A 158 6.12 -24.83 16.02
N GLY A 159 6.60 -25.88 16.69
CA GLY A 159 5.75 -26.99 17.17
C GLY A 159 5.20 -27.88 16.04
N ASN A 160 4.66 -29.01 16.43
CA ASN A 160 4.01 -29.95 15.51
C ASN A 160 2.53 -29.63 15.32
N VAL A 161 2.01 -29.86 14.11
CA VAL A 161 0.57 -29.74 13.84
C VAL A 161 -0.18 -30.76 14.72
N PRO A 162 -1.21 -30.33 15.49
CA PRO A 162 -2.03 -31.25 16.29
C PRO A 162 -2.62 -32.38 15.44
N ASP A 163 -2.62 -33.60 15.97
CA ASP A 163 -3.00 -34.80 15.19
C ASP A 163 -4.41 -34.73 14.64
N HIS A 164 -5.36 -34.15 15.41
CA HIS A 164 -6.75 -34.06 15.01
C HIS A 164 -7.05 -33.09 13.86
N ILE A 165 -6.11 -32.20 13.48
CA ILE A 165 -6.23 -31.31 12.32
C ILE A 165 -5.29 -31.68 11.17
N LYS A 166 -4.56 -32.79 11.25
CA LYS A 166 -3.79 -33.31 10.12
C LYS A 166 -4.70 -33.81 9.01
N THR A 167 -4.23 -33.79 7.77
CA THR A 167 -5.01 -34.17 6.58
C THR A 167 -5.60 -35.57 6.68
N SER A 168 -4.93 -36.53 7.36
CA SER A 168 -5.37 -37.90 7.55
C SER A 168 -6.22 -38.15 8.81
N SER A 169 -6.57 -37.09 9.53
CA SER A 169 -7.28 -37.26 10.80
C SER A 169 -8.75 -37.66 10.62
N LEU A 170 -9.15 -38.66 11.39
CA LEU A 170 -10.57 -39.08 11.53
C LEU A 170 -11.25 -38.44 12.76
N THR A 171 -10.52 -37.65 13.55
CA THR A 171 -10.99 -37.03 14.81
C THR A 171 -11.23 -35.55 14.69
N TYR A 172 -11.07 -34.99 13.50
CA TYR A 172 -11.35 -33.57 13.24
C TYR A 172 -12.84 -33.27 13.43
N LYS A 173 -13.12 -32.26 14.24
CA LYS A 173 -14.49 -31.77 14.41
C LYS A 173 -14.73 -30.69 13.34
N TYR A 174 -15.60 -31.00 12.36
CA TYR A 174 -15.91 -30.07 11.29
C TYR A 174 -16.88 -28.99 11.79
N PRO A 175 -16.49 -27.71 11.85
CA PRO A 175 -17.30 -26.67 12.50
C PRO A 175 -18.70 -26.50 11.92
N HIS A 176 -18.91 -26.75 10.62
CA HIS A 176 -20.23 -26.64 9.98
C HIS A 176 -21.26 -27.67 10.44
N ASP A 177 -20.81 -28.74 11.10
CA ASP A 177 -21.73 -29.78 11.69
C ASP A 177 -22.25 -29.35 13.07
N TYR A 178 -21.80 -28.18 13.58
CA TYR A 178 -22.14 -27.70 14.92
C TYR A 178 -22.91 -26.38 14.88
N PRO A 179 -23.70 -26.08 15.94
CA PRO A 179 -24.40 -24.80 16.04
C PRO A 179 -23.49 -23.61 15.85
N ASN A 180 -23.96 -22.56 15.16
CA ASN A 180 -23.20 -21.37 14.80
C ASN A 180 -21.92 -21.63 13.97
N SER A 181 -21.82 -22.81 13.34
CA SER A 181 -20.64 -23.26 12.61
C SER A 181 -19.34 -23.09 13.44
N TRP A 182 -19.44 -23.44 14.74
CA TRP A 182 -18.30 -23.33 15.66
C TRP A 182 -18.28 -24.49 16.65
N VAL A 183 -17.10 -25.00 16.94
CA VAL A 183 -16.85 -26.00 17.97
C VAL A 183 -15.50 -25.75 18.62
N GLU A 184 -15.43 -25.95 19.92
CA GLU A 184 -14.18 -25.81 20.64
C GLU A 184 -13.23 -26.95 20.30
N GLN A 185 -12.10 -26.61 19.72
CA GLN A 185 -10.96 -27.50 19.50
C GLN A 185 -9.67 -26.68 19.38
N GLN A 186 -8.54 -27.32 19.66
CA GLN A 186 -7.25 -26.69 19.58
C GLN A 186 -6.72 -26.67 18.15
N TYR A 187 -6.26 -25.52 17.66
CA TYR A 187 -5.66 -25.37 16.33
C TYR A 187 -4.16 -25.11 16.36
N LEU A 188 -3.67 -24.41 17.40
CA LEU A 188 -2.23 -24.19 17.54
C LEU A 188 -1.53 -25.45 18.07
N PRO A 189 -0.22 -25.61 17.75
CA PRO A 189 0.64 -26.61 18.37
C PRO A 189 0.60 -26.57 19.89
N ASP A 190 0.86 -27.71 20.55
CA ASP A 190 0.78 -27.85 22.01
C ASP A 190 1.65 -26.83 22.77
N ASN A 191 2.86 -26.59 22.26
CA ASN A 191 3.78 -25.61 22.83
C ASN A 191 3.36 -24.16 22.59
N LEU A 192 2.36 -23.92 21.74
CA LEU A 192 1.81 -22.61 21.40
C LEU A 192 0.34 -22.44 21.75
N LYS A 193 -0.29 -23.43 22.41
CA LYS A 193 -1.74 -23.46 22.67
C LYS A 193 -2.30 -22.20 23.33
N ASN A 194 -1.53 -21.52 24.15
CA ASN A 194 -1.90 -20.28 24.84
C ASN A 194 -1.40 -19.02 24.15
N LYS A 195 -0.75 -19.15 22.97
CA LYS A 195 -0.21 -17.99 22.25
C LYS A 195 -1.33 -17.19 21.60
N LYS A 196 -1.21 -15.89 21.66
CA LYS A 196 -2.09 -14.96 20.96
C LYS A 196 -1.24 -14.07 20.06
N TYR A 197 -1.56 -14.01 18.79
CA TYR A 197 -0.89 -13.17 17.80
C TYR A 197 -1.71 -11.93 17.44
N TYR A 198 -3.03 -12.12 17.24
CA TYR A 198 -3.92 -11.05 16.85
C TYR A 198 -4.48 -10.29 18.06
N TYR A 199 -4.18 -9.00 18.11
CA TYR A 199 -4.71 -8.06 19.10
C TYR A 199 -5.46 -6.97 18.36
N PRO A 200 -6.80 -6.98 18.35
CA PRO A 200 -7.59 -5.99 17.63
C PRO A 200 -7.33 -4.58 18.17
N LYS A 201 -7.41 -3.60 17.29
CA LYS A 201 -7.48 -2.19 17.66
C LYS A 201 -8.93 -1.75 17.74
N HIS A 202 -9.18 -0.74 18.59
CA HIS A 202 -10.53 -0.18 18.72
C HIS A 202 -10.86 0.70 17.51
N ASN A 203 -11.64 0.13 16.61
CA ASN A 203 -12.27 0.82 15.49
C ASN A 203 -13.56 0.08 15.12
N LYS A 204 -14.46 0.77 14.42
CA LYS A 204 -15.79 0.26 14.10
C LYS A 204 -15.81 -1.14 13.46
N TYR A 205 -14.87 -1.40 12.56
CA TYR A 205 -14.86 -2.67 11.81
C TYR A 205 -14.31 -3.82 12.67
N GLU A 206 -13.15 -3.63 13.32
CA GLU A 206 -12.57 -4.69 14.18
C GLU A 206 -13.43 -4.97 15.41
N ASP A 207 -14.04 -3.95 16.01
CA ASP A 207 -14.98 -4.14 17.12
C ASP A 207 -16.21 -4.96 16.67
N GLY A 208 -16.73 -4.68 15.46
CA GLY A 208 -17.79 -5.47 14.85
C GLY A 208 -17.40 -6.93 14.59
N LEU A 209 -16.21 -7.19 14.02
CA LEU A 209 -15.71 -8.55 13.82
C LEU A 209 -15.54 -9.30 15.14
N ASN A 210 -14.99 -8.65 16.16
CA ASN A 210 -14.80 -9.24 17.48
C ASN A 210 -16.12 -9.56 18.15
N PHE A 211 -17.10 -8.65 18.03
CA PHE A 211 -18.44 -8.90 18.57
C PHE A 211 -19.08 -10.14 17.92
N VAL A 212 -19.08 -10.21 16.59
CA VAL A 212 -19.63 -11.38 15.85
C VAL A 212 -18.88 -12.66 16.23
N ASN A 213 -17.55 -12.61 16.32
CA ASN A 213 -16.74 -13.77 16.72
C ASN A 213 -17.07 -14.27 18.13
N LYS A 214 -17.25 -13.34 19.10
CA LYS A 214 -17.67 -13.71 20.46
C LYS A 214 -19.06 -14.35 20.46
N GLN A 215 -20.02 -13.76 19.75
CA GLN A 215 -21.39 -14.31 19.63
C GLN A 215 -21.37 -15.74 19.07
N MET A 216 -20.62 -15.98 18.00
CA MET A 216 -20.45 -17.28 17.39
C MET A 216 -19.91 -18.31 18.40
N LYS A 217 -18.99 -17.91 19.28
CA LYS A 217 -18.38 -18.74 20.33
C LYS A 217 -19.23 -18.87 21.60
N GLY A 218 -20.39 -18.23 21.67
CA GLY A 218 -21.21 -18.19 22.90
C GLY A 218 -20.55 -17.43 24.05
N GLN A 219 -19.58 -16.57 23.76
CA GLN A 219 -18.90 -15.75 24.76
C GLN A 219 -19.63 -14.40 24.91
N LYS A 220 -19.87 -13.98 26.15
CA LYS A 220 -20.50 -12.67 26.45
C LYS A 220 -19.49 -11.53 26.37
#